data_8ba30af1499e52c92dbaec8e08768aa7
#
_entry.id   8ba30af1499e52c92dbaec8e08768aa7
#
_cell.length_a   1.000
_cell.length_b   1.000
_cell.length_c   1.000
_cell.angle_alpha   90.00
_cell.angle_beta   90.00
_cell.angle_gamma   90.00
#
_symmetry.space_group_name_H-M   'P 1'
#
loop_
_entity.id
_entity.type
_entity.pdbx_description
1 polymer ?
#
loop_
_entity_poly.entity_id
_entity_poly.type
_entity_poly.pdbx_seq_one_letter_code
_entity_poly.pdbx_strand_id
1 'polypeptide(L)'
;MLARRDGDSVRLYSRKALDWTARLPAIAGGAALLRAKSFTLDGEAVVIGPNGLTDFEALRRRGAGEVAVLYAFDLIELDGDDLRSLPIETRKATLASLLRRPGALRLSEHIAADGPRVFAHACQLGAEGIVSKRLGSPYRSGPHPAWIKVRNPASVAVQRERSEKWNK
;
A
#
# COMPACT_ATOMS: atom_id res chain seq x y z
N MET A 1 4.21 -1.99 3.28
CA MET A 1 5.63 -1.92 2.86
C MET A 1 6.05 -0.47 2.80
N LEU A 2 7.25 -0.15 3.32
CA LEU A 2 7.81 1.18 3.14
C LEU A 2 8.74 1.18 1.93
N ALA A 3 8.56 2.14 1.01
CA ALA A 3 9.51 2.44 -0.04
C ALA A 3 10.19 3.77 0.31
N ARG A 4 11.51 3.73 0.55
CA ARG A 4 12.30 4.89 0.91
C ARG A 4 13.33 5.18 -0.17
N ARG A 5 13.45 6.45 -0.54
CA ARG A 5 14.54 6.98 -1.33
C ARG A 5 15.32 8.02 -0.53
N ASP A 6 16.64 8.02 -0.68
CA ASP A 6 17.53 9.01 -0.10
C ASP A 6 18.66 9.25 -1.12
N GLY A 7 18.62 10.36 -1.83
CA GLY A 7 19.46 10.60 -3.01
C GLY A 7 19.28 9.52 -4.07
N ASP A 8 20.36 8.81 -4.38
CA ASP A 8 20.35 7.70 -5.36
C ASP A 8 19.98 6.35 -4.75
N SER A 9 19.92 6.27 -3.42
CA SER A 9 19.64 5.02 -2.71
C SER A 9 18.12 4.80 -2.58
N VAL A 10 17.66 3.64 -3.06
CA VAL A 10 16.29 3.16 -2.83
C VAL A 10 16.32 1.92 -1.96
N ARG A 11 15.43 1.85 -0.98
CA ARG A 11 15.21 0.70 -0.10
C ARG A 11 13.73 0.40 0.07
N LEU A 12 13.41 -0.89 0.05
CA LEU A 12 12.05 -1.39 0.26
C LEU A 12 12.03 -2.23 1.54
N TYR A 13 11.23 -1.82 2.52
CA TYR A 13 11.16 -2.49 3.81
C TYR A 13 9.81 -3.16 4.02
N SER A 14 9.84 -4.44 4.37
CA SER A 14 8.64 -5.15 4.80
C SER A 14 8.14 -4.62 6.16
N ARG A 15 6.94 -5.05 6.59
CA ARG A 15 6.39 -4.73 7.92
C ARG A 15 7.31 -5.14 9.08
N LYS A 16 8.17 -6.15 8.88
CA LYS A 16 9.15 -6.61 9.87
C LYS A 16 10.53 -5.98 9.68
N ALA A 17 10.61 -4.86 8.97
CA ALA A 17 11.85 -4.15 8.64
C ALA A 17 12.88 -4.97 7.85
N LEU A 18 12.47 -6.05 7.19
CA LEU A 18 13.36 -6.80 6.29
C LEU A 18 13.51 -6.05 4.97
N ASP A 19 14.74 -5.94 4.47
CA ASP A 19 15.02 -5.35 3.16
C ASP A 19 14.59 -6.30 2.03
N TRP A 20 13.68 -5.82 1.22
CA TRP A 20 13.12 -6.52 0.06
C TRP A 20 13.52 -5.87 -1.27
N THR A 21 14.46 -4.95 -1.27
CA THR A 21 14.86 -4.18 -2.46
C THR A 21 15.25 -5.09 -3.62
N ALA A 22 16.13 -6.07 -3.37
CA ALA A 22 16.55 -7.03 -4.40
C ALA A 22 15.44 -8.01 -4.85
N ARG A 23 14.40 -8.20 -4.02
CA ARG A 23 13.27 -9.08 -4.35
C ARG A 23 12.22 -8.43 -5.23
N LEU A 24 12.15 -7.08 -5.25
CA LEU A 24 11.13 -6.32 -5.95
C LEU A 24 11.77 -5.26 -6.86
N PRO A 25 12.59 -5.67 -7.84
CA PRO A 25 13.36 -4.76 -8.68
C PRO A 25 12.48 -3.80 -9.49
N ALA A 26 11.28 -4.22 -9.93
CA ALA A 26 10.36 -3.33 -10.63
C ALA A 26 9.93 -2.15 -9.75
N ILE A 27 9.60 -2.40 -8.48
CA ILE A 27 9.21 -1.34 -7.54
C ILE A 27 10.41 -0.46 -7.22
N ALA A 28 11.59 -1.04 -6.95
CA ALA A 28 12.80 -0.28 -6.66
C ALA A 28 13.20 0.63 -7.83
N GLY A 29 13.19 0.10 -9.07
CA GLY A 29 13.44 0.88 -10.28
C GLY A 29 12.42 1.98 -10.50
N GLY A 30 11.12 1.68 -10.31
CA GLY A 30 10.07 2.69 -10.38
C GLY A 30 10.24 3.81 -9.35
N ALA A 31 10.65 3.48 -8.13
CA ALA A 31 10.94 4.45 -7.07
C ALA A 31 12.13 5.36 -7.42
N ALA A 32 13.18 4.80 -8.06
CA ALA A 32 14.33 5.57 -8.50
C ALA A 32 13.99 6.61 -9.59
N LEU A 33 12.91 6.41 -10.35
CA LEU A 33 12.48 7.32 -11.41
C LEU A 33 11.59 8.48 -10.94
N LEU A 34 11.14 8.47 -9.68
CA LEU A 34 10.31 9.56 -9.15
C LEU A 34 11.11 10.86 -9.03
N ARG A 35 10.45 11.99 -9.28
CA ARG A 35 11.06 13.32 -9.23
C ARG A 35 11.04 13.89 -7.82
N ALA A 36 11.85 13.32 -6.95
CA ALA A 36 12.09 13.81 -5.59
C ALA A 36 13.52 13.43 -5.17
N LYS A 37 14.16 14.21 -4.31
CA LYS A 37 15.49 13.91 -3.76
C LYS A 37 15.41 12.83 -2.69
N SER A 38 14.39 12.90 -1.86
CA SER A 38 14.08 11.89 -0.85
C SER A 38 12.57 11.71 -0.71
N PHE A 39 12.15 10.53 -0.27
CA PHE A 39 10.78 10.26 0.14
C PHE A 39 10.67 8.97 0.96
N THR A 40 9.60 8.89 1.72
CA THR A 40 9.16 7.65 2.37
C THR A 40 7.67 7.46 2.08
N LEU A 41 7.35 6.40 1.32
CA LEU A 41 5.99 5.99 0.98
C LEU A 41 5.57 4.79 1.82
N ASP A 42 4.28 4.74 2.23
CA ASP A 42 3.66 3.53 2.75
C ASP A 42 2.68 2.96 1.73
N GLY A 43 2.78 1.66 1.47
CA GLY A 43 2.00 1.00 0.44
C GLY A 43 1.92 -0.50 0.61
N GLU A 44 1.21 -1.14 -0.31
CA GLU A 44 1.11 -2.59 -0.42
C GLU A 44 1.68 -3.07 -1.75
N ALA A 45 2.67 -3.96 -1.68
CA ALA A 45 3.23 -4.60 -2.86
C ALA A 45 2.35 -5.79 -3.25
N VAL A 46 2.00 -5.86 -4.52
CA VAL A 46 1.14 -6.91 -5.09
C VAL A 46 1.59 -7.27 -6.51
N VAL A 47 1.15 -8.41 -7.00
CA VAL A 47 1.15 -8.74 -8.43
C VAL A 47 -0.27 -8.55 -8.95
N ILE A 48 -0.41 -8.02 -10.16
CA ILE A 48 -1.72 -7.90 -10.82
C ILE A 48 -1.92 -9.15 -11.64
N GLY A 49 -2.97 -9.91 -11.33
CA GLY A 49 -3.35 -11.11 -12.06
C GLY A 49 -3.94 -10.81 -13.44
N PRO A 50 -4.12 -11.83 -14.29
CA PRO A 50 -4.70 -11.67 -15.65
C PRO A 50 -6.11 -11.06 -15.65
N ASN A 51 -6.84 -11.23 -14.56
CA ASN A 51 -8.19 -10.68 -14.34
C ASN A 51 -8.18 -9.22 -13.85
N GLY A 52 -6.99 -8.59 -13.74
CA GLY A 52 -6.82 -7.23 -13.23
C GLY A 52 -6.91 -7.11 -11.71
N LEU A 53 -7.17 -8.20 -10.98
CA LEU A 53 -7.21 -8.19 -9.52
C LEU A 53 -5.80 -8.32 -8.93
N THR A 54 -5.63 -7.75 -7.73
CA THR A 54 -4.37 -7.86 -6.99
C THR A 54 -4.24 -9.23 -6.33
N ASP A 55 -3.06 -9.85 -6.48
CA ASP A 55 -2.70 -11.12 -5.85
C ASP A 55 -1.44 -10.92 -4.99
N PHE A 56 -1.65 -10.88 -3.68
CA PHE A 56 -0.55 -10.76 -2.71
C PHE A 56 0.27 -12.07 -2.61
N GLU A 57 -0.39 -13.22 -2.73
CA GLU A 57 0.28 -14.53 -2.65
C GLU A 57 1.22 -14.76 -3.84
N ALA A 58 0.90 -14.17 -5.00
CA ALA A 58 1.77 -14.26 -6.17
C ALA A 58 3.17 -13.67 -5.94
N LEU A 59 3.35 -12.74 -4.98
CA LEU A 59 4.68 -12.21 -4.62
C LEU A 59 5.67 -13.28 -4.13
N ARG A 60 5.18 -14.44 -3.70
CA ARG A 60 6.02 -15.57 -3.29
C ARG A 60 6.60 -16.36 -4.45
N ARG A 61 6.05 -16.19 -5.64
CA ARG A 61 6.48 -16.91 -6.85
C ARG A 61 7.81 -16.36 -7.37
N ARG A 62 8.61 -17.24 -7.99
CA ARG A 62 9.87 -16.85 -8.64
C ARG A 62 9.56 -15.86 -9.78
N GLY A 63 10.34 -14.79 -9.90
CA GLY A 63 10.16 -13.75 -10.93
C GLY A 63 9.03 -12.75 -10.65
N ALA A 64 8.24 -12.93 -9.59
CA ALA A 64 7.14 -12.02 -9.24
C ALA A 64 7.61 -10.57 -9.02
N GLY A 65 8.84 -10.38 -8.57
CA GLY A 65 9.42 -9.06 -8.33
C GLY A 65 9.58 -8.19 -9.57
N GLU A 66 9.70 -8.80 -10.75
CA GLU A 66 9.84 -8.10 -12.04
C GLU A 66 8.52 -7.47 -12.51
N VAL A 67 7.38 -7.97 -12.02
CA VAL A 67 6.05 -7.50 -12.40
C VAL A 67 5.26 -6.94 -11.21
N ALA A 68 5.87 -6.92 -10.03
CA ALA A 68 5.24 -6.39 -8.83
C ALA A 68 5.01 -4.89 -8.95
N VAL A 69 3.89 -4.43 -8.39
CA VAL A 69 3.56 -3.01 -8.24
C VAL A 69 3.35 -2.66 -6.78
N LEU A 70 3.64 -1.42 -6.41
CA LEU A 70 3.35 -0.86 -5.09
C LEU A 70 2.14 0.07 -5.19
N TYR A 71 1.02 -0.29 -4.58
CA TYR A 71 -0.08 0.64 -4.36
C TYR A 71 0.21 1.48 -3.11
N ALA A 72 0.73 2.69 -3.31
CA ALA A 72 1.03 3.62 -2.25
C ALA A 72 -0.25 4.30 -1.77
N PHE A 73 -0.48 4.28 -0.47
CA PHE A 73 -1.67 4.85 0.16
C PHE A 73 -1.35 5.97 1.15
N ASP A 74 -0.08 6.21 1.47
CA ASP A 74 0.36 7.32 2.32
C ASP A 74 1.78 7.80 1.96
N LEU A 75 2.07 9.07 2.27
CA LEU A 75 3.37 9.71 2.11
C LEU A 75 3.81 10.26 3.46
N ILE A 76 4.94 9.78 3.95
CA ILE A 76 5.42 10.03 5.31
C ILE A 76 6.44 11.15 5.33
N GLU A 77 7.29 11.23 4.30
CA GLU A 77 8.35 12.22 4.14
C GLU A 77 8.50 12.55 2.66
N LEU A 78 8.84 13.80 2.33
CA LEU A 78 9.18 14.26 0.98
C LEU A 78 10.23 15.36 1.05
N ASP A 79 11.36 15.17 0.34
CA ASP A 79 12.48 16.11 0.20
C ASP A 79 13.00 16.69 1.53
N GLY A 80 12.98 15.86 2.60
CA GLY A 80 13.39 16.18 3.95
C GLY A 80 12.26 16.64 4.87
N ASP A 81 11.08 16.95 4.34
CA ASP A 81 9.94 17.38 5.14
C ASP A 81 9.18 16.20 5.74
N ASP A 82 9.04 16.16 7.06
CA ASP A 82 8.21 15.17 7.77
C ASP A 82 6.72 15.54 7.64
N LEU A 83 5.98 14.74 6.88
CA LEU A 83 4.56 14.98 6.61
C LEU A 83 3.61 14.28 7.60
N ARG A 84 4.11 13.51 8.58
CA ARG A 84 3.29 12.67 9.47
C ARG A 84 2.25 13.44 10.26
N SER A 85 2.53 14.69 10.65
CA SER A 85 1.62 15.55 11.40
C SER A 85 0.49 16.12 10.55
N LEU A 86 0.64 16.17 9.23
CA LEU A 86 -0.35 16.73 8.33
C LEU A 86 -1.62 15.88 8.23
N PRO A 87 -2.77 16.48 7.89
CA PRO A 87 -4.00 15.75 7.54
C PRO A 87 -3.77 14.71 6.44
N ILE A 88 -4.44 13.55 6.52
CA ILE A 88 -4.30 12.48 5.52
C ILE A 88 -4.62 12.97 4.10
N GLU A 89 -5.57 13.87 3.94
CA GLU A 89 -5.97 14.43 2.64
C GLU A 89 -4.81 15.20 2.00
N THR A 90 -4.09 15.99 2.79
CA THR A 90 -2.90 16.73 2.34
C THR A 90 -1.80 15.77 1.90
N ARG A 91 -1.50 14.76 2.72
CA ARG A 91 -0.50 13.75 2.37
C ARG A 91 -0.87 12.98 1.10
N LYS A 92 -2.16 12.62 0.92
CA LYS A 92 -2.65 11.94 -0.29
C LYS A 92 -2.60 12.82 -1.53
N ALA A 93 -2.93 14.10 -1.42
CA ALA A 93 -2.83 15.05 -2.54
C ALA A 93 -1.36 15.20 -3.00
N THR A 94 -0.43 15.30 -2.05
CA THR A 94 1.01 15.36 -2.33
C THR A 94 1.50 14.05 -2.96
N LEU A 95 1.07 12.89 -2.43
CA LEU A 95 1.35 11.58 -2.99
C LEU A 95 0.85 11.43 -4.42
N ALA A 96 -0.39 11.87 -4.70
CA ALA A 96 -0.97 11.86 -6.03
C ALA A 96 -0.15 12.71 -7.02
N SER A 97 0.36 13.85 -6.56
CA SER A 97 1.23 14.72 -7.36
C SER A 97 2.57 14.05 -7.67
N LEU A 98 3.15 13.32 -6.73
CA LEU A 98 4.41 12.58 -6.91
C LEU A 98 4.24 11.41 -7.88
N LEU A 99 3.09 10.71 -7.84
CA LEU A 99 2.80 9.49 -8.61
C LEU A 99 2.00 9.73 -9.90
N ARG A 100 2.08 10.92 -10.50
CA ARG A 100 1.30 11.26 -11.71
C ARG A 100 1.59 10.38 -12.92
N ARG A 101 2.77 9.78 -13.01
CA ARG A 101 3.18 8.95 -14.15
C ARG A 101 2.87 7.48 -13.86
N PRO A 102 2.32 6.76 -14.86
CA PRO A 102 2.15 5.31 -14.73
C PRO A 102 3.50 4.61 -14.51
N GLY A 103 3.49 3.59 -13.66
CA GLY A 103 4.70 2.83 -13.36
C GLY A 103 4.45 1.72 -12.35
N ALA A 104 5.53 1.19 -11.78
CA ALA A 104 5.46 0.19 -10.73
C ALA A 104 5.00 0.76 -9.37
N LEU A 105 5.03 2.08 -9.20
CA LEU A 105 4.40 2.75 -8.06
C LEU A 105 3.08 3.39 -8.52
N ARG A 106 1.99 3.04 -7.87
CA ARG A 106 0.64 3.49 -8.21
C ARG A 106 -0.02 4.10 -6.98
N LEU A 107 -0.83 5.14 -7.20
CA LEU A 107 -1.67 5.67 -6.14
C LEU A 107 -2.74 4.64 -5.79
N SER A 108 -2.87 4.30 -4.51
CA SER A 108 -4.06 3.63 -4.01
C SER A 108 -5.16 4.67 -3.89
N GLU A 109 -6.10 4.67 -4.81
CA GLU A 109 -7.24 5.57 -4.78
C GLU A 109 -8.12 5.32 -3.55
N HIS A 110 -8.99 6.27 -3.24
CA HIS A 110 -9.92 6.16 -2.13
C HIS A 110 -11.31 6.61 -2.56
N ILE A 111 -12.31 6.11 -1.85
CA ILE A 111 -13.70 6.48 -2.02
C ILE A 111 -14.10 7.31 -0.79
N ALA A 112 -14.44 8.58 -1.01
CA ALA A 112 -14.98 9.46 0.02
C ALA A 112 -16.51 9.29 0.08
N ALA A 113 -16.95 8.27 0.81
CA ALA A 113 -18.38 7.95 0.96
C ALA A 113 -18.64 7.26 2.31
N ASP A 114 -19.92 6.98 2.57
CA ASP A 114 -20.35 6.24 3.75
C ASP A 114 -19.69 4.85 3.85
N GLY A 115 -18.95 4.62 4.93
CA GLY A 115 -18.12 3.42 5.13
C GLY A 115 -18.89 2.10 5.00
N PRO A 116 -20.06 1.92 5.65
CA PRO A 116 -20.92 0.76 5.49
C PRO A 116 -21.29 0.46 4.04
N ARG A 117 -21.65 1.47 3.24
CA ARG A 117 -21.99 1.30 1.82
C ARG A 117 -20.79 0.89 0.99
N VAL A 118 -19.64 1.52 1.20
CA VAL A 118 -18.37 1.16 0.54
C VAL A 118 -17.98 -0.28 0.90
N PHE A 119 -18.13 -0.67 2.16
CA PHE A 119 -17.83 -2.03 2.61
C PHE A 119 -18.76 -3.06 1.95
N ALA A 120 -20.07 -2.80 1.92
CA ALA A 120 -21.03 -3.69 1.27
C ALA A 120 -20.69 -3.91 -0.22
N HIS A 121 -20.35 -2.83 -0.93
CA HIS A 121 -19.95 -2.91 -2.33
C HIS A 121 -18.63 -3.67 -2.51
N ALA A 122 -17.63 -3.43 -1.67
CA ALA A 122 -16.36 -4.16 -1.69
C ALA A 122 -16.57 -5.67 -1.46
N CYS A 123 -17.49 -6.05 -0.56
CA CYS A 123 -17.86 -7.45 -0.35
C CYS A 123 -18.49 -8.09 -1.59
N GLN A 124 -19.38 -7.37 -2.30
CA GLN A 124 -19.99 -7.84 -3.56
C GLN A 124 -18.93 -8.08 -4.65
N LEU A 125 -17.89 -7.27 -4.69
CA LEU A 125 -16.76 -7.41 -5.61
C LEU A 125 -15.76 -8.50 -5.17
N GLY A 126 -15.99 -9.20 -4.04
CA GLY A 126 -15.12 -10.25 -3.53
C GLY A 126 -13.83 -9.73 -2.87
N ALA A 127 -13.73 -8.44 -2.56
CA ALA A 127 -12.57 -7.86 -1.89
C ALA A 127 -12.38 -8.47 -0.49
N GLU A 128 -11.13 -8.53 -0.01
CA GLU A 128 -10.79 -9.02 1.34
C GLU A 128 -11.35 -8.12 2.46
N GLY A 129 -11.65 -6.87 2.15
CA GLY A 129 -12.16 -5.87 3.06
C GLY A 129 -11.74 -4.47 2.67
N ILE A 130 -11.95 -3.54 3.57
CA ILE A 130 -11.56 -2.13 3.40
C ILE A 130 -10.73 -1.64 4.58
N VAL A 131 -9.97 -0.57 4.36
CA VAL A 131 -9.38 0.23 5.44
C VAL A 131 -10.03 1.61 5.41
N SER A 132 -10.86 1.87 6.41
CA SER A 132 -11.46 3.19 6.61
C SER A 132 -10.48 4.08 7.38
N LYS A 133 -10.23 5.28 6.87
CA LYS A 133 -9.31 6.23 7.47
C LYS A 133 -10.05 7.53 7.79
N ARG A 134 -9.93 8.01 9.04
CA ARG A 134 -10.56 9.25 9.46
C ARG A 134 -9.92 10.44 8.74
N LEU A 135 -10.75 11.31 8.17
CA LEU A 135 -10.31 12.59 7.61
C LEU A 135 -9.59 13.44 8.68
N GLY A 136 -8.66 14.27 8.27
CA GLY A 136 -7.84 15.09 9.16
C GLY A 136 -6.83 14.32 10.02
N SER A 137 -6.79 12.97 9.95
CA SER A 137 -5.91 12.21 10.83
C SER A 137 -4.43 12.31 10.43
N PRO A 138 -3.52 12.45 11.43
CA PRO A 138 -2.09 12.32 11.21
C PRO A 138 -1.70 10.87 10.90
N TYR A 139 -0.50 10.67 10.36
CA TYR A 139 0.08 9.33 10.21
C TYR A 139 0.63 8.83 11.55
N ARG A 140 0.30 7.58 11.86
CA ARG A 140 0.90 6.88 12.99
C ARG A 140 1.24 5.45 12.58
N SER A 141 2.42 4.99 12.97
CA SER A 141 2.84 3.60 12.75
C SER A 141 2.08 2.65 13.66
N GLY A 142 1.73 1.48 13.15
CA GLY A 142 1.03 0.44 13.90
C GLY A 142 -0.50 0.63 13.96
N PRO A 143 -1.19 -0.14 14.83
CA PRO A 143 -2.62 -0.01 15.03
C PRO A 143 -2.99 1.37 15.56
N HIS A 144 -3.97 2.01 14.94
CA HIS A 144 -4.42 3.35 15.32
C HIS A 144 -5.94 3.47 15.18
N PRO A 145 -6.65 4.10 16.14
CA PRO A 145 -8.12 4.17 16.14
C PRO A 145 -8.70 5.01 14.97
N ALA A 146 -7.88 5.87 14.34
CA ALA A 146 -8.30 6.60 13.15
C ALA A 146 -8.25 5.75 11.85
N TRP A 147 -7.70 4.52 11.89
CA TRP A 147 -7.60 3.61 10.75
C TRP A 147 -8.22 2.26 11.11
N ILE A 148 -9.37 1.98 10.57
CA ILE A 148 -10.15 0.79 10.89
C ILE A 148 -10.12 -0.16 9.71
N LYS A 149 -9.52 -1.36 9.90
CA LYS A 149 -9.59 -2.45 8.92
C LYS A 149 -10.83 -3.30 9.17
N VAL A 150 -11.76 -3.31 8.21
CA VAL A 150 -12.95 -4.17 8.23
C VAL A 150 -12.76 -5.26 7.20
N ARG A 151 -12.84 -6.52 7.62
CA ARG A 151 -12.61 -7.70 6.77
C ARG A 151 -13.92 -8.26 6.28
N ASN A 152 -13.93 -8.68 5.00
CA ASN A 152 -15.03 -9.43 4.42
C ASN A 152 -14.96 -10.91 4.88
N PRO A 153 -15.91 -11.39 5.70
CA PRO A 153 -15.86 -12.75 6.22
C PRO A 153 -16.08 -13.82 5.13
N ALA A 154 -16.69 -13.45 4.01
CA ALA A 154 -16.95 -14.34 2.88
C ALA A 154 -15.77 -14.43 1.89
N SER A 155 -14.74 -13.57 2.03
CA SER A 155 -13.56 -13.62 1.17
C SER A 155 -12.76 -14.90 1.39
N VAL A 156 -12.38 -15.58 0.30
CA VAL A 156 -11.57 -16.80 0.33
C VAL A 156 -10.24 -16.59 1.06
N ALA A 157 -9.59 -15.45 0.85
CA ALA A 157 -8.34 -15.12 1.52
C ALA A 157 -8.51 -14.98 3.04
N VAL A 158 -9.60 -14.35 3.49
CA VAL A 158 -9.91 -14.20 4.92
C VAL A 158 -10.26 -15.55 5.56
N GLN A 159 -11.00 -16.40 4.84
CA GLN A 159 -11.33 -17.74 5.33
C GLN A 159 -10.08 -18.63 5.46
N ARG A 160 -9.17 -18.59 4.48
CA ARG A 160 -7.89 -19.31 4.52
C ARG A 160 -7.04 -18.84 5.72
N GLU A 161 -6.87 -17.53 5.93
CA GLU A 161 -6.11 -17.01 7.08
C GLU A 161 -6.71 -17.45 8.42
N ARG A 162 -8.03 -17.56 8.53
CA ARG A 162 -8.70 -18.08 9.73
C ARG A 162 -8.39 -19.54 9.97
N SER A 163 -8.45 -20.39 8.93
CA SER A 163 -8.16 -21.81 9.04
C SER A 163 -6.69 -22.08 9.40
N GLU A 164 -5.74 -21.32 8.84
CA GLU A 164 -4.33 -21.43 9.17
C GLU A 164 -4.00 -21.04 10.62
N LYS A 165 -4.75 -20.06 11.19
CA LYS A 165 -4.60 -19.69 12.62
C LYS A 165 -5.21 -20.69 13.57
N TRP A 166 -6.22 -21.45 13.16
CA TRP A 166 -6.85 -22.47 13.98
C TRP A 166 -5.98 -23.72 14.13
N ASN A 167 -5.08 -23.97 13.17
CA ASN A 167 -4.19 -25.14 13.13
C ASN A 167 -2.79 -24.87 13.76
N LYS A 168 -2.63 -23.77 14.51
CA LYS A 168 -1.44 -23.43 15.31
C LYS A 168 -1.78 -23.39 16.79
#